data_884b03d08bb6dedfad0afe81d6bfb4c1
#
_entry.id   884b03d08bb6dedfad0afe81d6bfb4c1
#
_cell.length_a   1.000
_cell.length_b   1.000
_cell.length_c   1.000
_cell.angle_alpha   90.00
_cell.angle_beta   90.00
_cell.angle_gamma   90.00
#
_symmetry.space_group_name_H-M   'P 1'
#
loop_
_entity.id
_entity.type
_entity.pdbx_description
1 polymer ?
#
loop_
_entity_poly.entity_id
_entity_poly.type
_entity_poly.pdbx_seq_one_letter_code
_entity_poly.pdbx_strand_id
1 'polypeptide(L)'
;MNQEDPKKFGLYIHVPFCSRRCDYCSFATWTDREHLIDQYLTACKTQAATWTPELPVITSIFIGGGTPNLVPAELLMDVVADLPIATDSEFTVECNPDLVSSDQLETYVHAGVNRISLGVQSMVPHVLASLGREHDPTNVQSAVKKIRSAGISNINFDLIYGAQGETNEDWQTSLEKALSLEPNHLSTYALTVEPGTPLATDIERHPDDDDQADKYIQANRLLTGAGYSNYEISNWAQPDKESRHNLLYWNQGEYLGLGVAAHSHIGQKRFWSVRTPERFISAISKNSSVEAGSEQLDVEGWALEGRQLALRTSSGVPEEFIPHEVRHLTQPADLDGNLKLTAEGRLLANEVAVRLR
;
A
#
# COMPACT_ATOMS: atom_id res chain seq x y z
N MET A 1 -10.90 -24.78 25.56
CA MET A 1 -10.06 -24.91 24.33
C MET A 1 -9.98 -23.51 23.75
N ASN A 2 -8.87 -22.81 23.98
CA ASN A 2 -8.60 -21.57 23.29
C ASN A 2 -8.43 -21.95 21.81
N GLN A 3 -9.36 -21.55 20.95
CA GLN A 3 -9.08 -21.49 19.53
C GLN A 3 -7.99 -20.42 19.41
N GLU A 4 -6.76 -20.83 19.10
CA GLU A 4 -5.76 -19.88 18.61
C GLU A 4 -6.37 -19.21 17.39
N ASP A 5 -6.40 -17.87 17.40
CA ASP A 5 -6.81 -17.11 16.20
C ASP A 5 -5.99 -17.64 15.01
N PRO A 6 -6.63 -17.96 13.88
CA PRO A 6 -5.91 -18.51 12.74
C PRO A 6 -4.78 -17.54 12.35
N LYS A 7 -3.58 -18.07 12.24
CA LYS A 7 -2.38 -17.28 11.92
C LYS A 7 -2.65 -16.45 10.64
N LYS A 8 -2.59 -15.14 10.75
CA LYS A 8 -2.81 -14.24 9.61
C LYS A 8 -1.68 -14.42 8.60
N PHE A 9 -2.01 -14.60 7.34
CA PHE A 9 -1.04 -14.72 6.24
C PHE A 9 -1.48 -13.88 5.04
N GLY A 10 -0.54 -13.12 4.48
CA GLY A 10 -0.78 -12.23 3.35
C GLY A 10 -0.23 -12.75 2.03
N LEU A 11 -0.89 -12.37 0.93
CA LEU A 11 -0.37 -12.53 -0.42
C LEU A 11 -0.26 -11.17 -1.09
N TYR A 12 0.93 -10.82 -1.54
CA TYR A 12 1.16 -9.65 -2.40
C TYR A 12 1.44 -10.08 -3.83
N ILE A 13 0.80 -9.44 -4.80
CA ILE A 13 1.08 -9.67 -6.23
C ILE A 13 1.52 -8.36 -6.85
N HIS A 14 2.72 -8.35 -7.40
CA HIS A 14 3.25 -7.19 -8.09
C HIS A 14 2.89 -7.22 -9.58
N VAL A 15 2.20 -6.19 -10.07
CA VAL A 15 1.91 -5.98 -11.49
C VAL A 15 2.78 -4.85 -12.00
N PRO A 16 3.82 -5.13 -12.82
CA PRO A 16 4.84 -4.14 -13.15
C PRO A 16 4.51 -3.26 -14.37
N PHE A 17 3.28 -3.21 -14.82
CA PHE A 17 2.90 -2.54 -16.06
C PHE A 17 2.19 -1.23 -15.77
N CYS A 18 2.58 -0.17 -16.49
CA CYS A 18 1.95 1.14 -16.49
C CYS A 18 1.89 1.69 -17.92
N SER A 19 0.84 2.42 -18.25
CA SER A 19 0.77 3.16 -19.51
C SER A 19 1.76 4.35 -19.54
N ARG A 20 2.05 4.92 -18.35
CA ARG A 20 2.99 6.02 -18.14
C ARG A 20 3.67 5.90 -16.78
N ARG A 21 4.92 6.33 -16.68
CA ARG A 21 5.63 6.45 -15.41
C ARG A 21 5.44 7.85 -14.83
N CYS A 22 4.92 7.93 -13.60
CA CYS A 22 4.82 9.18 -12.86
C CYS A 22 6.23 9.66 -12.44
N ASP A 23 6.40 10.98 -12.29
CA ASP A 23 7.71 11.59 -12.05
C ASP A 23 8.32 11.24 -10.68
N TYR A 24 7.50 10.87 -9.72
CA TYR A 24 7.91 10.49 -8.36
C TYR A 24 8.07 8.97 -8.16
N CYS A 25 7.61 8.15 -9.12
CA CYS A 25 7.45 6.72 -8.87
C CYS A 25 8.77 5.95 -8.94
N SER A 26 9.16 5.31 -7.82
CA SER A 26 10.33 4.44 -7.70
C SER A 26 10.01 2.95 -7.82
N PHE A 27 8.73 2.59 -7.98
CA PHE A 27 8.32 1.20 -8.09
C PHE A 27 8.93 0.50 -9.32
N ALA A 28 9.07 -0.81 -9.21
CA ALA A 28 9.55 -1.65 -10.31
C ALA A 28 8.49 -1.77 -11.41
N THR A 29 8.37 -0.72 -12.24
CA THR A 29 7.36 -0.60 -13.28
C THR A 29 7.95 -0.28 -14.65
N TRP A 30 7.26 -0.72 -15.71
CA TRP A 30 7.65 -0.54 -17.11
C TRP A 30 6.46 -0.09 -17.94
N THR A 31 6.74 0.83 -18.89
CA THR A 31 5.76 1.37 -19.83
C THR A 31 5.95 0.87 -21.26
N ASP A 32 6.92 0.00 -21.48
CA ASP A 32 7.32 -0.53 -22.79
C ASP A 32 7.35 -2.07 -22.82
N ARG A 33 6.67 -2.72 -21.85
CA ARG A 33 6.65 -4.17 -21.66
C ARG A 33 5.26 -4.80 -21.72
N GLU A 34 4.27 -4.08 -22.28
CA GLU A 34 2.89 -4.57 -22.39
C GLU A 34 2.81 -5.91 -23.15
N HIS A 35 3.69 -6.13 -24.14
CA HIS A 35 3.79 -7.37 -24.89
C HIS A 35 4.17 -8.60 -24.03
N LEU A 36 4.60 -8.41 -22.80
CA LEU A 36 4.94 -9.47 -21.85
C LEU A 36 3.80 -9.79 -20.88
N ILE A 37 2.68 -9.06 -20.86
CA ILE A 37 1.61 -9.20 -19.86
C ILE A 37 1.16 -10.66 -19.72
N ASP A 38 0.77 -11.31 -20.81
CA ASP A 38 0.25 -12.68 -20.77
C ASP A 38 1.28 -13.67 -20.24
N GLN A 39 2.52 -13.58 -20.73
CA GLN A 39 3.61 -14.45 -20.28
C GLN A 39 3.96 -14.19 -18.81
N TYR A 40 3.90 -12.94 -18.38
CA TYR A 40 4.18 -12.55 -17.00
C TYR A 40 3.12 -13.08 -16.03
N LEU A 41 1.84 -12.90 -16.32
CA LEU A 41 0.75 -13.40 -15.48
C LEU A 41 0.72 -14.93 -15.44
N THR A 42 0.99 -15.59 -16.57
CA THR A 42 1.19 -17.05 -16.61
C THR A 42 2.37 -17.48 -15.72
N ALA A 43 3.47 -16.74 -15.73
CA ALA A 43 4.60 -17.02 -14.86
C ALA A 43 4.25 -16.77 -13.37
N CYS A 44 3.48 -15.74 -13.04
CA CYS A 44 2.97 -15.52 -11.68
C CYS A 44 2.08 -16.68 -11.21
N LYS A 45 1.16 -17.17 -12.05
CA LYS A 45 0.34 -18.35 -11.76
C LYS A 45 1.21 -19.58 -11.50
N THR A 46 2.21 -19.82 -12.34
CA THR A 46 3.16 -20.92 -12.16
C THR A 46 3.93 -20.79 -10.84
N GLN A 47 4.41 -19.57 -10.50
CA GLN A 47 5.05 -19.30 -9.22
C GLN A 47 4.09 -19.59 -8.05
N ALA A 48 2.84 -19.12 -8.12
CA ALA A 48 1.81 -19.39 -7.10
C ALA A 48 1.62 -20.91 -6.89
N ALA A 49 1.49 -21.67 -7.96
CA ALA A 49 1.32 -23.13 -7.92
C ALA A 49 2.50 -23.85 -7.23
N THR A 50 3.73 -23.35 -7.33
CA THR A 50 4.88 -23.94 -6.62
C THR A 50 4.81 -23.79 -5.11
N TRP A 51 4.12 -22.75 -4.62
CA TRP A 51 3.95 -22.48 -3.20
C TRP A 51 2.69 -23.12 -2.60
N THR A 52 1.65 -23.36 -3.42
CA THR A 52 0.33 -23.84 -2.97
C THR A 52 0.37 -25.01 -1.96
N PRO A 53 1.24 -26.03 -2.10
CA PRO A 53 1.28 -27.15 -1.15
C PRO A 53 1.73 -26.76 0.27
N GLU A 54 2.43 -25.64 0.42
CA GLU A 54 3.02 -25.19 1.69
C GLU A 54 2.31 -23.95 2.26
N LEU A 55 1.39 -23.33 1.49
CA LEU A 55 0.72 -22.12 1.90
C LEU A 55 -0.29 -22.38 3.03
N PRO A 56 -0.26 -21.57 4.10
CA PRO A 56 -1.38 -21.48 5.02
C PRO A 56 -2.58 -20.83 4.34
N VAL A 57 -3.72 -20.81 5.03
CA VAL A 57 -4.90 -20.10 4.54
C VAL A 57 -4.61 -18.60 4.45
N ILE A 58 -4.81 -18.02 3.28
CA ILE A 58 -4.53 -16.61 2.98
C ILE A 58 -5.67 -15.75 3.53
N THR A 59 -5.35 -14.84 4.43
CA THR A 59 -6.32 -13.95 5.09
C THR A 59 -6.36 -12.54 4.51
N SER A 60 -5.36 -12.18 3.68
CA SER A 60 -5.37 -10.94 2.91
C SER A 60 -4.61 -11.07 1.60
N ILE A 61 -5.15 -10.48 0.54
CA ILE A 61 -4.52 -10.40 -0.79
C ILE A 61 -4.43 -8.93 -1.17
N PHE A 62 -3.27 -8.52 -1.67
CA PHE A 62 -3.06 -7.17 -2.19
C PHE A 62 -2.38 -7.26 -3.56
N ILE A 63 -3.07 -6.80 -4.59
CA ILE A 63 -2.53 -6.71 -5.96
C ILE A 63 -2.21 -5.24 -6.24
N GLY A 64 -0.93 -4.95 -6.40
CA GLY A 64 -0.45 -3.57 -6.55
C GLY A 64 0.80 -3.45 -7.42
N GLY A 65 1.46 -2.32 -7.31
CA GLY A 65 2.73 -2.03 -7.95
C GLY A 65 2.66 -0.97 -9.03
N GLY A 66 2.44 -1.36 -10.30
CA GLY A 66 2.24 -0.42 -11.40
C GLY A 66 0.78 -0.01 -11.52
N THR A 67 0.07 -0.62 -12.44
CA THR A 67 -1.36 -0.36 -12.68
C THR A 67 -2.08 -1.69 -12.89
N PRO A 68 -2.50 -2.36 -11.82
CA PRO A 68 -3.11 -3.69 -11.94
C PRO A 68 -4.34 -3.74 -12.86
N ASN A 69 -5.13 -2.69 -12.89
CA ASN A 69 -6.29 -2.62 -13.79
C ASN A 69 -5.97 -2.21 -15.23
N LEU A 70 -4.69 -2.20 -15.62
CA LEU A 70 -4.25 -2.10 -17.01
C LEU A 70 -4.23 -3.49 -17.71
N VAL A 71 -4.02 -4.55 -16.94
CA VAL A 71 -3.91 -5.90 -17.49
C VAL A 71 -5.28 -6.59 -17.57
N PRO A 72 -5.45 -7.64 -18.43
CA PRO A 72 -6.71 -8.38 -18.51
C PRO A 72 -7.09 -8.97 -17.15
N ALA A 73 -8.32 -8.67 -16.69
CA ALA A 73 -8.79 -9.03 -15.37
C ALA A 73 -8.86 -10.54 -15.16
N GLU A 74 -9.26 -11.29 -16.19
CA GLU A 74 -9.35 -12.76 -16.17
C GLU A 74 -7.98 -13.39 -15.93
N LEU A 75 -6.95 -12.91 -16.62
CA LEU A 75 -5.58 -13.43 -16.46
C LEU A 75 -5.02 -13.07 -15.08
N LEU A 76 -5.35 -11.86 -14.58
CA LEU A 76 -4.91 -11.43 -13.26
C LEU A 76 -5.56 -12.26 -12.15
N MET A 77 -6.86 -12.49 -12.23
CA MET A 77 -7.58 -13.29 -11.24
C MET A 77 -7.24 -14.78 -11.32
N ASP A 78 -6.86 -15.28 -12.49
CA ASP A 78 -6.40 -16.67 -12.68
C ASP A 78 -5.10 -16.98 -11.89
N VAL A 79 -4.30 -15.96 -11.54
CA VAL A 79 -3.11 -16.14 -10.69
C VAL A 79 -3.46 -16.69 -9.31
N VAL A 80 -4.63 -16.35 -8.77
CA VAL A 80 -5.04 -16.70 -7.41
C VAL A 80 -6.12 -17.78 -7.33
N ALA A 81 -6.63 -18.24 -8.47
CA ALA A 81 -7.81 -19.10 -8.55
C ALA A 81 -7.71 -20.41 -7.75
N ASP A 82 -6.51 -20.98 -7.65
CA ASP A 82 -6.27 -22.28 -7.01
C ASP A 82 -5.64 -22.15 -5.61
N LEU A 83 -5.57 -20.94 -5.05
CA LEU A 83 -4.95 -20.69 -3.74
C LEU A 83 -5.91 -20.90 -2.58
N PRO A 84 -5.42 -21.28 -1.39
CA PRO A 84 -6.24 -21.50 -0.20
C PRO A 84 -6.63 -20.16 0.45
N ILE A 85 -7.65 -19.49 -0.10
CA ILE A 85 -8.10 -18.16 0.36
C ILE A 85 -9.22 -18.33 1.38
N ALA A 86 -9.13 -17.60 2.52
CA ALA A 86 -10.19 -17.56 3.51
C ALA A 86 -11.45 -16.89 2.94
N THR A 87 -12.63 -17.35 3.34
CA THR A 87 -13.91 -16.81 2.86
C THR A 87 -14.14 -15.35 3.25
N ASP A 88 -13.50 -14.90 4.34
CA ASP A 88 -13.54 -13.53 4.86
C ASP A 88 -12.25 -12.74 4.57
N SER A 89 -11.42 -13.22 3.64
CA SER A 89 -10.17 -12.55 3.30
C SER A 89 -10.41 -11.11 2.79
N GLU A 90 -9.53 -10.18 3.16
CA GLU A 90 -9.46 -8.90 2.48
C GLU A 90 -8.76 -9.10 1.12
N PHE A 91 -9.43 -8.75 0.03
CA PHE A 91 -8.86 -8.85 -1.30
C PHE A 91 -8.87 -7.48 -1.98
N THR A 92 -7.71 -6.83 -2.02
CA THR A 92 -7.51 -5.49 -2.56
C THR A 92 -6.88 -5.52 -3.94
N VAL A 93 -7.38 -4.66 -4.85
CA VAL A 93 -6.74 -4.34 -6.13
C VAL A 93 -6.54 -2.84 -6.23
N GLU A 94 -5.31 -2.41 -6.54
CA GLU A 94 -5.02 -1.02 -6.90
C GLU A 94 -5.53 -0.71 -8.30
N CYS A 95 -6.16 0.45 -8.47
CA CYS A 95 -6.74 0.87 -9.74
C CYS A 95 -6.40 2.32 -10.08
N ASN A 96 -6.08 2.55 -11.34
CA ASN A 96 -6.13 3.89 -11.92
C ASN A 96 -7.61 4.23 -12.21
N PRO A 97 -8.13 5.38 -11.74
CA PRO A 97 -9.54 5.74 -11.91
C PRO A 97 -9.98 5.79 -13.38
N ASP A 98 -9.11 6.20 -14.30
CA ASP A 98 -9.44 6.30 -15.74
C ASP A 98 -9.69 4.93 -16.41
N LEU A 99 -9.13 3.86 -15.84
CA LEU A 99 -9.18 2.51 -16.42
C LEU A 99 -10.28 1.63 -15.80
N VAL A 100 -11.03 2.12 -14.81
CA VAL A 100 -12.10 1.35 -14.17
C VAL A 100 -13.24 1.09 -15.14
N SER A 101 -13.52 -0.18 -15.44
CA SER A 101 -14.65 -0.62 -16.27
C SER A 101 -15.58 -1.57 -15.51
N SER A 102 -16.83 -1.66 -15.95
CA SER A 102 -17.83 -2.54 -15.30
C SER A 102 -17.49 -4.01 -15.50
N ASP A 103 -17.04 -4.41 -16.69
CA ASP A 103 -16.71 -5.79 -17.03
C ASP A 103 -15.52 -6.29 -16.18
N GLN A 104 -14.51 -5.43 -16.00
CA GLN A 104 -13.35 -5.72 -15.15
C GLN A 104 -13.77 -5.90 -13.68
N LEU A 105 -14.63 -5.02 -13.18
CA LEU A 105 -15.16 -5.10 -11.82
C LEU A 105 -16.01 -6.34 -11.59
N GLU A 106 -16.79 -6.78 -12.58
CA GLU A 106 -17.53 -8.03 -12.52
C GLU A 106 -16.59 -9.24 -12.36
N THR A 107 -15.52 -9.30 -13.16
CA THR A 107 -14.47 -10.32 -13.03
C THR A 107 -13.82 -10.29 -11.65
N TYR A 108 -13.50 -9.11 -11.13
CA TYR A 108 -12.91 -8.94 -9.80
C TYR A 108 -13.83 -9.44 -8.69
N VAL A 109 -15.12 -9.07 -8.73
CA VAL A 109 -16.12 -9.52 -7.74
C VAL A 109 -16.28 -11.03 -7.76
N HIS A 110 -16.36 -11.64 -8.94
CA HIS A 110 -16.43 -13.10 -9.06
C HIS A 110 -15.22 -13.82 -8.46
N ALA A 111 -14.04 -13.21 -8.53
CA ALA A 111 -12.82 -13.74 -7.91
C ALA A 111 -12.71 -13.45 -6.41
N GLY A 112 -13.65 -12.70 -5.82
CA GLY A 112 -13.68 -12.38 -4.39
C GLY A 112 -13.05 -11.06 -4.00
N VAL A 113 -12.65 -10.20 -4.96
CA VAL A 113 -12.17 -8.84 -4.66
C VAL A 113 -13.28 -8.07 -3.93
N ASN A 114 -12.96 -7.52 -2.77
CA ASN A 114 -13.89 -6.82 -1.90
C ASN A 114 -13.40 -5.43 -1.46
N ARG A 115 -12.19 -5.04 -1.88
CA ARG A 115 -11.61 -3.72 -1.63
C ARG A 115 -10.91 -3.19 -2.89
N ILE A 116 -11.12 -1.91 -3.21
CA ILE A 116 -10.41 -1.20 -4.29
C ILE A 116 -9.62 -0.04 -3.70
N SER A 117 -8.34 0.08 -4.09
CA SER A 117 -7.51 1.25 -3.82
C SER A 117 -7.40 2.10 -5.08
N LEU A 118 -7.95 3.32 -5.05
CA LEU A 118 -7.89 4.23 -6.20
C LEU A 118 -6.72 5.20 -6.07
N GLY A 119 -5.82 5.17 -7.04
CA GLY A 119 -4.72 6.11 -7.16
C GLY A 119 -5.19 7.50 -7.60
N VAL A 120 -5.83 8.24 -6.70
CA VAL A 120 -6.38 9.59 -6.95
C VAL A 120 -5.29 10.64 -6.98
N GLN A 121 -4.33 10.57 -6.06
CA GLN A 121 -3.19 11.46 -5.84
C GLN A 121 -3.59 12.91 -5.49
N SER A 122 -4.38 13.59 -6.31
CA SER A 122 -4.95 14.91 -6.04
C SER A 122 -6.28 15.09 -6.77
N MET A 123 -7.15 15.95 -6.26
CA MET A 123 -8.39 16.38 -6.90
C MET A 123 -8.24 17.76 -7.60
N VAL A 124 -6.99 18.24 -7.72
CA VAL A 124 -6.64 19.54 -8.31
C VAL A 124 -5.77 19.33 -9.56
N PRO A 125 -6.21 19.77 -10.75
CA PRO A 125 -5.56 19.43 -12.01
C PRO A 125 -4.09 19.85 -12.11
N HIS A 126 -3.72 21.05 -11.65
CA HIS A 126 -2.33 21.52 -11.75
C HIS A 126 -1.39 20.74 -10.81
N VAL A 127 -1.89 20.27 -9.66
CA VAL A 127 -1.15 19.41 -8.74
C VAL A 127 -0.90 18.04 -9.37
N LEU A 128 -1.90 17.45 -10.03
CA LEU A 128 -1.72 16.21 -10.79
C LEU A 128 -0.66 16.39 -11.89
N ALA A 129 -0.73 17.49 -12.64
CA ALA A 129 0.27 17.78 -13.67
C ALA A 129 1.69 17.88 -13.10
N SER A 130 1.86 18.51 -11.92
CA SER A 130 3.16 18.60 -11.25
C SER A 130 3.69 17.25 -10.74
N LEU A 131 2.81 16.26 -10.52
CA LEU A 131 3.16 14.88 -10.20
C LEU A 131 3.44 14.02 -11.44
N GLY A 132 3.34 14.58 -12.67
CA GLY A 132 3.43 13.82 -13.90
C GLY A 132 2.23 12.90 -14.15
N ARG A 133 1.05 13.22 -13.58
CA ARG A 133 -0.21 12.50 -13.77
C ARG A 133 -1.07 13.20 -14.80
N GLU A 134 -1.81 12.42 -15.59
CA GLU A 134 -2.68 12.93 -16.66
C GLU A 134 -4.14 12.57 -16.49
N HIS A 135 -4.48 11.79 -15.45
CA HIS A 135 -5.88 11.41 -15.23
C HIS A 135 -6.75 12.63 -14.89
N ASP A 136 -8.00 12.60 -15.34
CA ASP A 136 -8.98 13.64 -15.03
C ASP A 136 -9.57 13.38 -13.63
N PRO A 137 -9.44 14.32 -12.66
CA PRO A 137 -10.05 14.19 -11.33
C PRO A 137 -11.55 13.92 -11.36
N THR A 138 -12.27 14.34 -12.43
CA THR A 138 -13.71 14.07 -12.58
C THR A 138 -14.01 12.59 -12.80
N ASN A 139 -13.06 11.81 -13.31
CA ASN A 139 -13.20 10.37 -13.52
C ASN A 139 -13.21 9.58 -12.20
N VAL A 140 -12.66 10.13 -11.11
CA VAL A 140 -12.71 9.53 -9.79
C VAL A 140 -14.16 9.27 -9.36
N GLN A 141 -15.05 10.25 -9.53
CA GLN A 141 -16.47 10.09 -9.21
C GLN A 141 -17.14 8.98 -10.04
N SER A 142 -16.82 8.92 -11.34
CA SER A 142 -17.32 7.87 -12.23
C SER A 142 -16.81 6.48 -11.82
N ALA A 143 -15.51 6.37 -11.46
CA ALA A 143 -14.91 5.14 -10.98
C ALA A 143 -15.60 4.66 -9.68
N VAL A 144 -15.77 5.54 -8.69
CA VAL A 144 -16.45 5.23 -7.43
C VAL A 144 -17.87 4.72 -7.68
N LYS A 145 -18.61 5.37 -8.59
CA LYS A 145 -19.98 4.94 -8.95
C LYS A 145 -19.97 3.53 -9.54
N LYS A 146 -19.05 3.23 -10.46
CA LYS A 146 -18.94 1.89 -11.07
C LYS A 146 -18.57 0.84 -10.02
N ILE A 147 -17.59 1.13 -9.14
CA ILE A 147 -17.14 0.21 -8.08
C ILE A 147 -18.30 -0.13 -7.15
N ARG A 148 -19.05 0.87 -6.68
CA ARG A 148 -20.23 0.64 -5.83
C ARG A 148 -21.35 -0.12 -6.55
N SER A 149 -21.56 0.17 -7.83
CA SER A 149 -22.57 -0.54 -8.65
C SER A 149 -22.22 -2.02 -8.85
N ALA A 150 -20.94 -2.37 -8.84
CA ALA A 150 -20.46 -3.75 -8.86
C ALA A 150 -20.57 -4.48 -7.50
N GLY A 151 -20.98 -3.77 -6.43
CA GLY A 151 -21.17 -4.34 -5.09
C GLY A 151 -19.95 -4.18 -4.16
N ILE A 152 -18.88 -3.53 -4.60
CA ILE A 152 -17.70 -3.27 -3.75
C ILE A 152 -17.93 -1.96 -2.99
N SER A 153 -18.06 -2.05 -1.67
CA SER A 153 -18.26 -0.90 -0.79
C SER A 153 -16.99 -0.40 -0.11
N ASN A 154 -15.95 -1.24 0.01
CA ASN A 154 -14.69 -0.86 0.66
C ASN A 154 -13.77 -0.20 -0.37
N ILE A 155 -13.66 1.12 -0.30
CA ILE A 155 -12.89 1.93 -1.25
C ILE A 155 -11.88 2.77 -0.48
N ASN A 156 -10.61 2.68 -0.90
CA ASN A 156 -9.54 3.57 -0.47
C ASN A 156 -9.23 4.60 -1.56
N PHE A 157 -8.85 5.81 -1.15
CA PHE A 157 -8.22 6.80 -2.01
C PHE A 157 -6.78 7.03 -1.56
N ASP A 158 -5.84 6.87 -2.50
CA ASP A 158 -4.45 7.24 -2.31
C ASP A 158 -4.29 8.70 -2.73
N LEU A 159 -3.83 9.55 -1.83
CA LEU A 159 -3.55 10.97 -2.03
C LEU A 159 -2.09 11.27 -1.73
N ILE A 160 -1.51 12.23 -2.45
CA ILE A 160 -0.14 12.69 -2.27
C ILE A 160 -0.17 14.20 -2.02
N TYR A 161 0.56 14.66 -1.00
CA TYR A 161 0.71 16.07 -0.68
C TYR A 161 2.19 16.50 -0.71
N GLY A 162 2.41 17.81 -0.83
CA GLY A 162 3.74 18.41 -0.93
C GLY A 162 4.29 18.46 -2.36
N ALA A 163 3.41 18.41 -3.36
CA ALA A 163 3.82 18.58 -4.76
C ALA A 163 4.18 20.05 -5.04
N GLN A 164 5.10 20.29 -5.98
CA GLN A 164 5.46 21.64 -6.39
C GLN A 164 4.24 22.47 -6.80
N GLY A 165 4.09 23.65 -6.20
CA GLY A 165 3.00 24.57 -6.48
C GLY A 165 1.67 24.19 -5.86
N GLU A 166 1.60 23.15 -5.04
CA GLU A 166 0.42 22.81 -4.25
C GLU A 166 0.30 23.73 -3.04
N THR A 167 -0.77 24.51 -2.99
CA THR A 167 -1.09 25.34 -1.83
C THR A 167 -1.86 24.56 -0.74
N ASN A 168 -1.96 25.15 0.46
CA ASN A 168 -2.78 24.57 1.54
C ASN A 168 -4.27 24.53 1.15
N GLU A 169 -4.74 25.45 0.33
CA GLU A 169 -6.10 25.49 -0.22
C GLU A 169 -6.33 24.37 -1.25
N ASP A 170 -5.32 24.06 -2.08
CA ASP A 170 -5.37 22.94 -3.02
C ASP A 170 -5.46 21.61 -2.28
N TRP A 171 -4.64 21.44 -1.24
CA TRP A 171 -4.67 20.27 -0.39
C TRP A 171 -6.02 20.10 0.32
N GLN A 172 -6.53 21.19 0.90
CA GLN A 172 -7.86 21.20 1.51
C GLN A 172 -8.94 20.80 0.48
N THR A 173 -8.89 21.38 -0.73
CA THR A 173 -9.81 21.07 -1.80
C THR A 173 -9.77 19.58 -2.17
N SER A 174 -8.57 18.99 -2.23
CA SER A 174 -8.40 17.57 -2.51
C SER A 174 -9.01 16.71 -1.42
N LEU A 175 -8.78 17.02 -0.15
CA LEU A 175 -9.36 16.29 0.98
C LEU A 175 -10.89 16.42 1.03
N GLU A 176 -11.44 17.62 0.87
CA GLU A 176 -12.89 17.87 0.92
C GLU A 176 -13.62 17.16 -0.23
N LYS A 177 -13.07 17.21 -1.46
CA LYS A 177 -13.62 16.48 -2.62
C LYS A 177 -13.52 14.97 -2.41
N ALA A 178 -12.41 14.47 -1.89
CA ALA A 178 -12.26 13.06 -1.57
C ALA A 178 -13.30 12.62 -0.53
N LEU A 179 -13.46 13.36 0.57
CA LEU A 179 -14.45 13.10 1.61
C LEU A 179 -15.89 13.14 1.07
N SER A 180 -16.20 14.04 0.13
CA SER A 180 -17.54 14.13 -0.49
C SER A 180 -17.94 12.88 -1.28
N LEU A 181 -16.97 12.05 -1.67
CA LEU A 181 -17.18 10.75 -2.32
C LEU A 181 -17.31 9.59 -1.31
N GLU A 182 -17.23 9.88 -0.02
CA GLU A 182 -17.43 8.92 1.08
C GLU A 182 -16.59 7.64 0.96
N PRO A 183 -15.25 7.70 0.77
CA PRO A 183 -14.42 6.50 0.83
C PRO A 183 -14.44 5.93 2.26
N ASN A 184 -14.10 4.65 2.41
CA ASN A 184 -14.00 4.04 3.74
C ASN A 184 -12.61 4.21 4.35
N HIS A 185 -11.64 4.55 3.51
CA HIS A 185 -10.24 4.62 3.85
C HIS A 185 -9.56 5.71 3.00
N LEU A 186 -8.59 6.41 3.59
CA LEU A 186 -7.75 7.38 2.90
C LEU A 186 -6.29 7.14 3.28
N SER A 187 -5.46 6.99 2.26
CA SER A 187 -4.01 7.03 2.37
C SER A 187 -3.55 8.43 1.97
N THR A 188 -2.80 9.12 2.82
CA THR A 188 -2.22 10.42 2.50
C THR A 188 -0.70 10.35 2.66
N TYR A 189 0.00 10.38 1.54
CA TYR A 189 1.44 10.20 1.49
C TYR A 189 2.14 11.54 1.25
N ALA A 190 3.16 11.84 2.08
CA ALA A 190 4.10 12.90 1.76
C ALA A 190 4.85 12.56 0.48
N LEU A 191 4.94 13.50 -0.46
CA LEU A 191 5.77 13.33 -1.65
C LEU A 191 7.22 13.11 -1.25
N THR A 192 7.77 11.96 -1.62
CA THR A 192 9.16 11.59 -1.30
C THR A 192 10.01 11.63 -2.57
N VAL A 193 11.22 12.18 -2.44
CA VAL A 193 12.21 12.22 -3.53
C VAL A 193 13.00 10.91 -3.55
N GLU A 194 12.64 10.03 -4.46
CA GLU A 194 13.25 8.72 -4.57
C GLU A 194 14.37 8.68 -5.64
N PRO A 195 15.53 8.10 -5.34
CA PRO A 195 16.63 8.00 -6.29
C PRO A 195 16.21 7.32 -7.62
N GLY A 196 16.67 7.87 -8.74
CA GLY A 196 16.40 7.32 -10.07
C GLY A 196 15.04 7.71 -10.66
N THR A 197 14.31 8.60 -10.01
CA THR A 197 13.07 9.21 -10.52
C THR A 197 13.37 10.53 -11.24
N PRO A 198 12.51 10.97 -12.20
CA PRO A 198 12.61 12.32 -12.77
C PRO A 198 12.59 13.41 -11.69
N LEU A 199 11.77 13.27 -10.66
CA LEU A 199 11.69 14.21 -9.54
C LEU A 199 13.05 14.37 -8.83
N ALA A 200 13.82 13.29 -8.65
CA ALA A 200 15.13 13.36 -7.98
C ALA A 200 16.16 14.22 -8.73
N THR A 201 15.97 14.43 -10.02
CA THR A 201 16.89 15.22 -10.85
C THR A 201 16.49 16.70 -10.95
N ASP A 202 15.33 17.07 -10.43
CA ASP A 202 14.77 18.43 -10.50
C ASP A 202 14.58 19.01 -9.09
N ILE A 203 15.64 19.62 -8.56
CA ILE A 203 15.68 20.14 -7.18
C ILE A 203 14.61 21.21 -6.93
N GLU A 204 14.20 21.97 -7.96
CA GLU A 204 13.17 23.00 -7.81
C GLU A 204 11.78 22.42 -7.52
N ARG A 205 11.58 21.13 -7.79
CA ARG A 205 10.34 20.39 -7.53
C ARG A 205 10.37 19.59 -6.22
N HIS A 206 11.48 19.63 -5.49
CA HIS A 206 11.54 18.91 -4.23
C HIS A 206 10.57 19.51 -3.21
N PRO A 207 9.89 18.68 -2.43
CA PRO A 207 8.97 19.15 -1.39
C PRO A 207 9.72 19.92 -0.29
N ASP A 208 9.01 20.83 0.35
CA ASP A 208 9.44 21.51 1.55
C ASP A 208 8.91 20.76 2.78
N ASP A 209 9.79 20.47 3.75
CA ASP A 209 9.46 19.67 4.93
C ASP A 209 8.46 20.35 5.85
N ASP A 210 8.54 21.70 6.02
CA ASP A 210 7.63 22.46 6.86
C ASP A 210 6.24 22.53 6.22
N ASP A 211 6.17 22.74 4.90
CA ASP A 211 4.92 22.69 4.13
C ASP A 211 4.26 21.30 4.22
N GLN A 212 5.06 20.23 4.12
CA GLN A 212 4.54 18.86 4.29
C GLN A 212 4.03 18.62 5.71
N ALA A 213 4.71 19.12 6.73
CA ALA A 213 4.26 19.01 8.11
C ALA A 213 2.92 19.72 8.33
N ASP A 214 2.75 20.93 7.81
CA ASP A 214 1.49 21.68 7.89
C ASP A 214 0.35 20.93 7.19
N LYS A 215 0.59 20.38 5.99
CA LYS A 215 -0.39 19.59 5.23
C LYS A 215 -0.77 18.29 5.95
N TYR A 216 0.19 17.62 6.59
CA TYR A 216 -0.08 16.45 7.41
C TYR A 216 -1.03 16.78 8.58
N ILE A 217 -0.74 17.84 9.31
CA ILE A 217 -1.58 18.29 10.43
C ILE A 217 -2.97 18.70 9.94
N GLN A 218 -3.06 19.37 8.79
CA GLN A 218 -4.32 19.71 8.15
C GLN A 218 -5.13 18.45 7.79
N ALA A 219 -4.51 17.45 7.16
CA ALA A 219 -5.16 16.17 6.85
C ALA A 219 -5.65 15.47 8.11
N ASN A 220 -4.80 15.35 9.13
CA ASN A 220 -5.18 14.72 10.39
C ASN A 220 -6.41 15.39 11.01
N ARG A 221 -6.45 16.74 11.04
CA ARG A 221 -7.59 17.49 11.57
C ARG A 221 -8.88 17.25 10.78
N LEU A 222 -8.82 17.33 9.44
CA LEU A 222 -9.99 17.19 8.58
C LEU A 222 -10.54 15.78 8.61
N LEU A 223 -9.67 14.76 8.47
CA LEU A 223 -10.08 13.37 8.43
C LEU A 223 -10.61 12.89 9.78
N THR A 224 -9.96 13.28 10.90
CA THR A 224 -10.46 12.96 12.24
C THR A 224 -11.80 13.68 12.50
N GLY A 225 -11.94 14.93 12.09
CA GLY A 225 -13.19 15.67 12.17
C GLY A 225 -14.33 15.06 11.35
N ALA A 226 -14.01 14.34 10.29
CA ALA A 226 -14.96 13.58 9.45
C ALA A 226 -15.24 12.15 9.97
N GLY A 227 -14.69 11.76 11.12
CA GLY A 227 -14.95 10.47 11.76
C GLY A 227 -14.00 9.34 11.35
N TYR A 228 -12.88 9.64 10.68
CA TYR A 228 -11.86 8.64 10.37
C TYR A 228 -10.82 8.60 11.51
N SER A 229 -10.37 7.40 11.84
CA SER A 229 -9.29 7.18 12.79
C SER A 229 -7.96 6.98 12.05
N ASN A 230 -6.92 7.71 12.47
CA ASN A 230 -5.57 7.42 12.03
C ASN A 230 -5.07 6.17 12.74
N TYR A 231 -4.90 5.08 12.01
CA TYR A 231 -4.49 3.80 12.59
C TYR A 231 -3.00 3.48 12.37
N GLU A 232 -2.37 4.17 11.41
CA GLU A 232 -0.92 4.17 11.22
C GLU A 232 -0.48 5.48 10.52
N ILE A 233 0.82 5.67 10.25
CA ILE A 233 1.42 6.96 9.86
C ILE A 233 0.66 7.70 8.76
N SER A 234 0.33 7.03 7.67
CA SER A 234 -0.20 7.65 6.46
C SER A 234 -1.67 7.32 6.18
N ASN A 235 -2.30 6.49 7.03
CA ASN A 235 -3.62 5.94 6.73
C ASN A 235 -4.67 6.28 7.78
N TRP A 236 -5.84 6.67 7.28
CA TRP A 236 -7.05 6.94 8.06
C TRP A 236 -8.19 6.05 7.56
N ALA A 237 -8.94 5.48 8.48
CA ALA A 237 -10.04 4.58 8.15
C ALA A 237 -11.28 4.88 8.98
N GLN A 238 -12.45 4.57 8.43
CA GLN A 238 -13.66 4.37 9.22
C GLN A 238 -13.50 3.12 10.11
N PRO A 239 -14.24 2.99 11.20
CA PRO A 239 -14.19 1.79 12.05
C PRO A 239 -14.33 0.50 11.23
N ASP A 240 -13.48 -0.48 11.50
CA ASP A 240 -13.42 -1.79 10.83
C ASP A 240 -13.10 -1.72 9.31
N LYS A 241 -12.47 -0.62 8.87
CA LYS A 241 -12.05 -0.41 7.46
C LYS A 241 -10.54 -0.19 7.31
N GLU A 242 -9.78 -0.42 8.35
CA GLU A 242 -8.32 -0.44 8.29
C GLU A 242 -7.88 -1.52 7.29
N SER A 243 -6.83 -1.26 6.51
CA SER A 243 -6.26 -2.26 5.60
C SER A 243 -5.63 -3.39 6.40
N ARG A 244 -6.24 -4.57 6.35
CA ARG A 244 -5.74 -5.76 7.06
C ARG A 244 -4.39 -6.20 6.52
N HIS A 245 -4.17 -6.01 5.22
CA HIS A 245 -2.89 -6.33 4.59
C HIS A 245 -1.78 -5.38 5.06
N ASN A 246 -2.03 -4.06 5.16
CA ASN A 246 -1.05 -3.12 5.71
C ASN A 246 -0.77 -3.41 7.19
N LEU A 247 -1.82 -3.68 7.98
CA LEU A 247 -1.64 -4.05 9.38
C LEU A 247 -0.83 -5.34 9.55
N LEU A 248 -0.91 -6.27 8.59
CA LEU A 248 -0.06 -7.46 8.60
C LEU A 248 1.43 -7.07 8.55
N TYR A 249 1.80 -6.14 7.67
CA TYR A 249 3.18 -5.64 7.58
C TYR A 249 3.64 -4.93 8.86
N TRP A 250 2.80 -4.05 9.40
CA TRP A 250 3.09 -3.32 10.63
C TRP A 250 3.27 -4.24 11.85
N ASN A 251 2.60 -5.39 11.85
CA ASN A 251 2.68 -6.41 12.91
C ASN A 251 3.71 -7.50 12.63
N GLN A 252 4.66 -7.30 11.73
CA GLN A 252 5.65 -8.31 11.31
C GLN A 252 5.01 -9.65 10.90
N GLY A 253 3.81 -9.62 10.32
CA GLY A 253 3.11 -10.80 9.86
C GLY A 253 3.79 -11.47 8.68
N GLU A 254 3.45 -12.73 8.43
CA GLU A 254 3.99 -13.50 7.32
C GLU A 254 3.21 -13.23 6.05
N TYR A 255 3.94 -13.10 4.95
CA TYR A 255 3.36 -12.93 3.62
C TYR A 255 4.27 -13.46 2.52
N LEU A 256 3.66 -13.87 1.42
CA LEU A 256 4.32 -14.23 0.19
C LEU A 256 4.13 -13.14 -0.86
N GLY A 257 5.22 -12.75 -1.51
CA GLY A 257 5.20 -11.85 -2.67
C GLY A 257 5.39 -12.64 -3.97
N LEU A 258 4.48 -12.44 -4.93
CA LEU A 258 4.56 -13.00 -6.27
C LEU A 258 4.92 -11.92 -7.29
N GLY A 259 5.71 -12.30 -8.28
CA GLY A 259 6.12 -11.42 -9.36
C GLY A 259 7.45 -10.70 -9.12
N VAL A 260 7.78 -9.79 -10.03
CA VAL A 260 9.05 -9.04 -10.01
C VAL A 260 9.15 -8.12 -8.79
N ALA A 261 10.34 -8.00 -8.24
CA ALA A 261 10.67 -7.16 -7.09
C ALA A 261 9.74 -7.36 -5.87
N ALA A 262 8.83 -8.34 -5.90
CA ALA A 262 7.97 -8.64 -4.77
C ALA A 262 8.81 -9.17 -3.61
N HIS A 263 8.55 -8.62 -2.43
CA HIS A 263 9.15 -9.05 -1.18
C HIS A 263 8.25 -10.10 -0.51
N SER A 264 8.87 -10.99 0.24
CA SER A 264 8.21 -12.01 1.06
C SER A 264 8.80 -12.00 2.46
N HIS A 265 8.01 -12.41 3.44
CA HIS A 265 8.42 -12.55 4.83
C HIS A 265 7.79 -13.82 5.41
N ILE A 266 8.61 -14.84 5.62
CA ILE A 266 8.18 -16.15 6.16
C ILE A 266 9.14 -16.55 7.29
N GLY A 267 8.60 -16.77 8.47
CA GLY A 267 9.42 -16.93 9.68
C GLY A 267 10.22 -15.67 9.97
N GLN A 268 11.52 -15.81 10.12
CA GLN A 268 12.47 -14.67 10.28
C GLN A 268 13.23 -14.35 8.97
N LYS A 269 12.87 -15.02 7.86
CA LYS A 269 13.51 -14.78 6.56
C LYS A 269 12.70 -13.80 5.74
N ARG A 270 13.35 -12.75 5.26
CA ARG A 270 12.86 -11.93 4.15
C ARG A 270 13.61 -12.27 2.89
N PHE A 271 12.91 -12.28 1.78
CA PHE A 271 13.51 -12.50 0.48
C PHE A 271 12.71 -11.76 -0.60
N TRP A 272 13.36 -11.49 -1.71
CA TRP A 272 12.74 -10.73 -2.79
C TRP A 272 13.09 -11.32 -4.16
N SER A 273 12.17 -11.10 -5.09
CA SER A 273 12.28 -11.59 -6.47
C SER A 273 13.20 -10.72 -7.33
N VAL A 274 13.67 -11.32 -8.42
CA VAL A 274 14.37 -10.60 -9.51
C VAL A 274 13.54 -9.42 -9.99
N ARG A 275 14.23 -8.39 -10.51
CA ARG A 275 13.63 -7.07 -10.67
C ARG A 275 12.93 -6.85 -12.01
N THR A 276 13.26 -7.62 -13.07
CA THR A 276 12.72 -7.35 -14.42
C THR A 276 11.80 -8.46 -14.91
N PRO A 277 10.73 -8.13 -15.68
CA PRO A 277 9.79 -9.11 -16.21
C PRO A 277 10.46 -10.23 -17.01
N GLU A 278 11.45 -9.89 -17.84
CA GLU A 278 12.15 -10.87 -18.69
C GLU A 278 12.94 -11.90 -17.87
N ARG A 279 13.63 -11.44 -16.80
CA ARG A 279 14.36 -12.35 -15.91
C ARG A 279 13.41 -13.23 -15.13
N PHE A 280 12.30 -12.69 -14.66
CA PHE A 280 11.29 -13.42 -13.93
C PHE A 280 10.66 -14.51 -14.79
N ILE A 281 10.16 -14.18 -15.99
CA ILE A 281 9.58 -15.13 -16.94
C ILE A 281 10.60 -16.22 -17.29
N SER A 282 11.85 -15.83 -17.58
CA SER A 282 12.92 -16.79 -17.92
C SER A 282 13.26 -17.73 -16.76
N ALA A 283 13.27 -17.25 -15.51
CA ALA A 283 13.54 -18.09 -14.35
C ALA A 283 12.43 -19.12 -14.15
N ILE A 284 11.17 -18.68 -14.18
CA ILE A 284 10.00 -19.58 -14.06
C ILE A 284 9.98 -20.62 -15.18
N SER A 285 10.16 -20.22 -16.44
CA SER A 285 10.16 -21.15 -17.59
C SER A 285 11.25 -22.22 -17.53
N LYS A 286 12.36 -21.93 -16.82
CA LYS A 286 13.48 -22.86 -16.60
C LYS A 286 13.38 -23.61 -15.27
N ASN A 287 12.30 -23.45 -14.53
CA ASN A 287 12.14 -24.00 -13.19
C ASN A 287 13.31 -23.61 -12.25
N SER A 288 13.80 -22.38 -12.38
CA SER A 288 14.88 -21.80 -11.58
C SER A 288 14.33 -20.86 -10.53
N SER A 289 15.08 -20.66 -9.45
CA SER A 289 14.70 -19.70 -8.41
C SER A 289 14.55 -18.28 -8.96
N VAL A 290 13.52 -17.59 -8.52
CA VAL A 290 13.31 -16.14 -8.75
C VAL A 290 13.89 -15.29 -7.63
N GLU A 291 14.37 -15.89 -6.53
CA GLU A 291 14.97 -15.18 -5.40
C GLU A 291 16.25 -14.46 -5.84
N ALA A 292 16.24 -13.13 -5.73
CA ALA A 292 17.38 -12.27 -6.05
C ALA A 292 18.24 -11.97 -4.83
N GLY A 293 17.69 -12.07 -3.64
CA GLY A 293 18.38 -11.88 -2.39
C GLY A 293 17.46 -12.18 -1.22
N SER A 294 18.08 -12.33 -0.06
CA SER A 294 17.36 -12.56 1.20
C SER A 294 18.18 -12.02 2.38
N GLU A 295 17.47 -11.78 3.47
CA GLU A 295 18.04 -11.44 4.78
C GLU A 295 17.37 -12.24 5.87
N GLN A 296 18.05 -12.44 6.97
CA GLN A 296 17.51 -13.07 8.16
C GLN A 296 17.90 -12.25 9.37
N LEU A 297 16.89 -11.80 10.12
CA LEU A 297 17.11 -11.08 11.36
C LEU A 297 17.44 -12.05 12.49
N ASP A 298 18.35 -11.65 13.36
CA ASP A 298 18.51 -12.30 14.66
C ASP A 298 17.38 -11.90 15.61
N VAL A 299 17.35 -12.50 16.79
CA VAL A 299 16.26 -12.29 17.78
C VAL A 299 16.18 -10.82 18.22
N GLU A 300 17.33 -10.16 18.40
CA GLU A 300 17.38 -8.76 18.85
C GLU A 300 16.91 -7.81 17.75
N GLY A 301 17.42 -8.00 16.52
CA GLY A 301 17.01 -7.23 15.35
C GLY A 301 15.52 -7.38 15.05
N TRP A 302 15.00 -8.60 15.16
CA TRP A 302 13.57 -8.88 15.04
C TRP A 302 12.74 -8.10 16.06
N ALA A 303 13.12 -8.18 17.33
CA ALA A 303 12.38 -7.49 18.40
C ALA A 303 12.46 -5.96 18.26
N LEU A 304 13.62 -5.42 17.87
CA LEU A 304 13.78 -3.98 17.65
C LEU A 304 12.93 -3.50 16.49
N GLU A 305 12.97 -4.20 15.37
CA GLU A 305 12.16 -3.84 14.20
C GLU A 305 10.67 -3.91 14.51
N GLY A 306 10.20 -4.94 15.23
CA GLY A 306 8.81 -5.05 15.66
C GLY A 306 8.36 -3.84 16.47
N ARG A 307 9.19 -3.35 17.38
CA ARG A 307 8.93 -2.10 18.10
C ARG A 307 8.89 -0.89 17.17
N GLN A 308 9.82 -0.79 16.24
CA GLN A 308 9.88 0.33 15.28
C GLN A 308 8.66 0.37 14.33
N LEU A 309 8.15 -0.79 13.95
CA LEU A 309 6.91 -0.91 13.15
C LEU A 309 5.68 -0.58 14.00
N ALA A 310 5.55 -1.19 15.17
CA ALA A 310 4.41 -0.99 16.06
C ALA A 310 4.26 0.47 16.52
N LEU A 311 5.39 1.19 16.74
CA LEU A 311 5.40 2.61 17.08
C LEU A 311 4.60 3.47 16.07
N ARG A 312 4.58 3.05 14.81
CA ARG A 312 3.90 3.76 13.73
C ARG A 312 2.39 3.52 13.68
N THR A 313 1.89 2.63 14.51
CA THR A 313 0.46 2.25 14.57
C THR A 313 -0.24 2.83 15.79
N SER A 314 -1.57 2.79 15.79
CA SER A 314 -2.39 3.18 16.94
C SER A 314 -2.22 2.23 18.14
N SER A 315 -1.73 1.01 17.93
CA SER A 315 -1.41 0.05 19.00
C SER A 315 -0.17 0.43 19.79
N GLY A 316 0.77 1.14 19.18
CA GLY A 316 1.97 1.66 19.82
C GLY A 316 2.90 0.57 20.37
N VAL A 317 3.78 0.98 21.28
CA VAL A 317 4.78 0.11 21.94
C VAL A 317 4.70 0.26 23.44
N PRO A 318 5.10 -0.76 24.25
CA PRO A 318 5.19 -0.64 25.68
C PRO A 318 6.02 0.57 26.12
N GLU A 319 5.53 1.31 27.11
CA GLU A 319 6.13 2.55 27.60
C GLU A 319 7.60 2.42 27.98
N GLU A 320 8.01 1.25 28.46
CA GLU A 320 9.40 0.95 28.88
C GLU A 320 10.44 1.05 27.76
N PHE A 321 10.01 0.88 26.50
CA PHE A 321 10.89 0.99 25.31
C PHE A 321 11.00 2.42 24.78
N ILE A 322 10.17 3.36 25.27
CA ILE A 322 10.19 4.77 24.84
C ILE A 322 11.17 5.56 25.72
N PRO A 323 12.30 6.06 25.17
CA PRO A 323 13.22 6.89 25.91
C PRO A 323 12.54 8.17 26.44
N HIS A 324 12.96 8.61 27.62
CA HIS A 324 12.39 9.78 28.28
C HIS A 324 12.44 11.04 27.40
N GLU A 325 13.51 11.20 26.62
CA GLU A 325 13.77 12.37 25.77
C GLU A 325 12.72 12.59 24.67
N VAL A 326 12.08 11.51 24.19
CA VAL A 326 11.09 11.57 23.12
C VAL A 326 9.67 11.27 23.61
N ARG A 327 9.49 11.07 24.92
CA ARG A 327 8.17 10.73 25.50
C ARG A 327 7.12 11.83 25.31
N HIS A 328 7.54 13.09 25.18
CA HIS A 328 6.66 14.21 24.88
C HIS A 328 6.00 14.13 23.49
N LEU A 329 6.53 13.30 22.58
CA LEU A 329 5.99 13.02 21.24
C LEU A 329 5.00 11.84 21.24
N THR A 330 4.66 11.31 22.42
CA THR A 330 3.80 10.13 22.56
C THR A 330 2.59 10.43 23.46
N GLN A 331 1.60 9.55 23.34
CA GLN A 331 0.37 9.56 24.12
C GLN A 331 -0.09 8.13 24.37
N PRO A 332 -1.04 7.87 25.30
CA PRO A 332 -1.58 6.52 25.48
C PRO A 332 -2.09 5.93 24.17
N ALA A 333 -1.75 4.68 23.93
CA ALA A 333 -2.21 3.91 22.77
C ALA A 333 -3.58 3.26 23.02
N ASP A 334 -4.12 2.62 21.98
CA ASP A 334 -5.37 1.87 22.08
C ASP A 334 -5.19 0.57 22.87
N LEU A 335 -3.95 0.08 22.96
CA LEU A 335 -3.57 -1.06 23.81
C LEU A 335 -3.04 -0.55 25.15
N ASP A 336 -3.63 -1.03 26.25
CA ASP A 336 -3.26 -0.62 27.59
C ASP A 336 -1.78 -0.88 27.90
N GLY A 337 -1.13 0.11 28.52
CA GLY A 337 0.30 0.08 28.83
C GLY A 337 1.23 0.45 27.68
N ASN A 338 0.69 0.68 26.49
CA ASN A 338 1.45 1.14 25.34
C ASN A 338 1.35 2.67 25.15
N LEU A 339 2.36 3.22 24.49
CA LEU A 339 2.36 4.59 23.99
C LEU A 339 2.44 4.57 22.46
N LYS A 340 1.63 5.42 21.81
CA LYS A 340 1.65 5.71 20.38
C LYS A 340 2.10 7.14 20.12
N LEU A 341 2.53 7.46 18.92
CA LEU A 341 2.92 8.81 18.53
C LEU A 341 1.70 9.78 18.56
N THR A 342 1.93 11.00 19.03
CA THR A 342 1.01 12.13 18.80
C THR A 342 1.00 12.51 17.32
N ALA A 343 0.16 13.45 16.88
CA ALA A 343 0.20 13.97 15.51
C ALA A 343 1.57 14.58 15.17
N GLU A 344 2.12 15.37 16.10
CA GLU A 344 3.46 15.95 15.99
C GLU A 344 4.54 14.87 16.05
N GLY A 345 4.36 13.86 16.92
CA GLY A 345 5.27 12.72 17.01
C GLY A 345 5.36 11.92 15.72
N ARG A 346 4.28 11.82 14.95
CA ARG A 346 4.26 11.13 13.65
C ARG A 346 5.10 11.84 12.60
N LEU A 347 5.20 13.17 12.63
CA LEU A 347 6.12 13.92 11.78
C LEU A 347 7.59 13.56 12.04
N LEU A 348 7.89 13.15 13.28
CA LEU A 348 9.23 12.76 13.74
C LEU A 348 9.35 11.24 13.98
N ALA A 349 8.51 10.43 13.34
CA ALA A 349 8.43 8.99 13.60
C ALA A 349 9.78 8.27 13.44
N ASN A 350 10.56 8.62 12.43
CA ASN A 350 11.89 8.05 12.21
C ASN A 350 12.87 8.45 13.31
N GLU A 351 12.81 9.70 13.76
CA GLU A 351 13.65 10.24 14.84
C GLU A 351 13.36 9.53 16.18
N VAL A 352 12.11 9.21 16.45
CA VAL A 352 11.70 8.43 17.63
C VAL A 352 12.12 6.97 17.45
N ALA A 353 11.86 6.38 16.28
CA ALA A 353 12.11 4.95 16.01
C ALA A 353 13.60 4.56 16.18
N VAL A 354 14.54 5.42 15.74
CA VAL A 354 15.99 5.13 15.87
C VAL A 354 16.49 5.22 17.32
N ARG A 355 15.69 5.76 18.24
CA ARG A 355 16.01 5.84 19.67
C ARG A 355 15.39 4.75 20.51
N LEU A 356 14.51 3.92 19.95
CA LEU A 356 13.96 2.78 20.65
C LEU A 356 15.06 1.79 21.06
N ARG A 357 14.84 1.13 22.17
CA ARG A 357 15.77 0.17 22.78
C ARG A 357 15.23 -1.25 22.71
#